data_3919aff11225c64b09df0c578e4dd054
#
_entry.id   3919aff11225c64b09df0c578e4dd054
#
_cell.length_a   1.000
_cell.length_b   1.000
_cell.length_c   1.000
_cell.angle_alpha   90.00
_cell.angle_beta   90.00
_cell.angle_gamma   90.00
#
_symmetry.space_group_name_H-M   'P 1'
#
loop_
_entity.id
_entity.type
_entity.pdbx_description
1 polymer ?
#
loop_
_entity_poly.entity_id
_entity_poly.type
_entity_poly.pdbx_seq_one_letter_code
_entity_poly.pdbx_strand_id
1 'polypeptide(L)'
;MLFRSVTLPAAEFPVVEDIKAGQTITVSQESLGRLMDKTHFSMAQQDVRYYLNGMLLETGGKQLRAVATDGHRLALCKAEVDGDELEEQQVIVPRKGVLELQRLMSGTGDLNIELGANHIRIQLDGIRFTSKLIDGRFPEYDRVIPKESSNELKADRGEFKNALQRTAILSNEKYRGIRLVIRDSGVLLQAHNPEQEEAEEELAVEYSGEDIEIGFNVNYLLDALGAVEGDDVTLSVQDSNSSCLIRQPGNDDCTFVVMPMRL
;
A
#
# COMPACT_ATOMS: atom_id res chain seq x y z
N MET A 1 25.02 41.53 18.74
CA MET A 1 25.31 40.12 18.98
C MET A 1 25.96 39.56 17.71
N LEU A 2 27.16 38.95 17.78
CA LEU A 2 27.88 38.43 16.62
C LEU A 2 27.88 36.88 16.72
N PHE A 3 27.29 36.19 15.71
CA PHE A 3 27.39 34.76 15.60
C PHE A 3 28.50 34.40 14.62
N ARG A 4 29.33 33.44 15.00
CA ARG A 4 30.31 32.81 14.12
C ARG A 4 30.03 31.31 14.14
N SER A 5 29.92 30.71 12.95
CA SER A 5 29.72 29.28 12.77
C SER A 5 30.83 28.72 11.87
N VAL A 6 31.28 27.53 12.18
CA VAL A 6 32.19 26.78 11.31
C VAL A 6 31.30 26.08 10.28
N THR A 7 31.66 26.16 9.02
CA THR A 7 30.97 25.52 7.91
C THR A 7 31.88 24.44 7.30
N LEU A 8 31.29 23.47 6.65
CA LEU A 8 32.03 22.52 5.82
C LEU A 8 32.39 23.17 4.47
N PRO A 9 33.55 22.83 3.88
CA PRO A 9 33.93 23.32 2.56
C PRO A 9 32.87 22.95 1.51
N ALA A 10 32.50 23.91 0.66
CA ALA A 10 31.50 23.65 -0.40
C ALA A 10 31.94 22.54 -1.39
N ALA A 11 33.24 22.35 -1.56
CA ALA A 11 33.79 21.28 -2.40
C ALA A 11 33.56 19.87 -1.86
N GLU A 12 33.23 19.73 -0.57
CA GLU A 12 32.89 18.44 0.06
C GLU A 12 31.40 18.13 0.00
N PHE A 13 30.59 19.05 -0.54
CA PHE A 13 29.16 18.80 -0.71
C PHE A 13 28.95 17.68 -1.74
N PRO A 14 28.16 16.61 -1.41
CA PRO A 14 27.95 15.51 -2.32
C PRO A 14 27.33 15.99 -3.65
N VAL A 15 27.98 15.65 -4.74
CA VAL A 15 27.46 15.90 -6.08
C VAL A 15 26.75 14.63 -6.55
N VAL A 16 25.49 14.74 -6.95
CA VAL A 16 24.78 13.65 -7.61
C VAL A 16 25.22 13.65 -9.07
N GLU A 17 25.90 12.58 -9.47
CA GLU A 17 26.32 12.38 -10.88
C GLU A 17 25.12 12.35 -11.80
N ASP A 18 25.34 12.67 -13.08
CA ASP A 18 24.29 12.55 -14.09
C ASP A 18 23.88 11.09 -14.27
N ILE A 19 22.58 10.86 -14.09
CA ILE A 19 21.99 9.53 -14.24
C ILE A 19 21.94 9.22 -15.74
N LYS A 20 22.55 8.11 -16.14
CA LYS A 20 22.28 7.55 -17.46
C LYS A 20 20.92 6.85 -17.35
N ALA A 21 19.87 7.52 -17.81
CA ALA A 21 18.54 6.94 -17.85
C ALA A 21 18.54 5.76 -18.85
N GLY A 22 18.05 4.61 -18.40
CA GLY A 22 17.71 3.50 -19.30
C GLY A 22 16.37 3.76 -19.97
N GLN A 23 15.42 4.31 -19.22
CA GLN A 23 14.08 4.60 -19.67
C GLN A 23 13.57 5.91 -19.08
N THR A 24 12.79 6.66 -19.87
CA THR A 24 12.07 7.87 -19.41
C THR A 24 10.58 7.66 -19.58
N ILE A 25 9.82 7.97 -18.55
CA ILE A 25 8.37 7.78 -18.49
C ILE A 25 7.72 9.12 -18.20
N THR A 26 6.74 9.52 -18.99
CA THR A 26 5.89 10.69 -18.69
C THR A 26 4.58 10.18 -18.08
N VAL A 27 4.22 10.72 -16.92
CA VAL A 27 2.99 10.36 -16.20
C VAL A 27 2.44 11.59 -15.50
N SER A 28 1.10 11.67 -15.33
CA SER A 28 0.52 12.77 -14.56
C SER A 28 0.88 12.67 -13.08
N GLN A 29 1.04 13.84 -12.43
CA GLN A 29 1.26 13.88 -10.98
C GLN A 29 0.12 13.23 -10.21
N GLU A 30 -1.12 13.35 -10.71
CA GLU A 30 -2.30 12.71 -10.13
C GLU A 30 -2.16 11.17 -10.15
N SER A 31 -1.79 10.58 -11.31
CA SER A 31 -1.64 9.13 -11.44
C SER A 31 -0.53 8.58 -10.53
N LEU A 32 0.66 9.22 -10.53
CA LEU A 32 1.74 8.78 -9.65
C LEU A 32 1.38 8.98 -8.16
N GLY A 33 0.75 10.11 -7.84
CA GLY A 33 0.26 10.40 -6.48
C GLY A 33 -0.73 9.33 -6.02
N ARG A 34 -1.71 8.99 -6.86
CA ARG A 34 -2.67 7.91 -6.59
C ARG A 34 -1.97 6.57 -6.35
N LEU A 35 -1.02 6.18 -7.19
CA LEU A 35 -0.25 4.95 -7.00
C LEU A 35 0.44 4.91 -5.63
N MET A 36 1.08 6.02 -5.24
CA MET A 36 1.77 6.14 -3.95
C MET A 36 0.78 6.15 -2.77
N ASP A 37 -0.30 6.92 -2.85
CA ASP A 37 -1.30 7.02 -1.78
C ASP A 37 -1.98 5.68 -1.49
N LYS A 38 -2.21 4.89 -2.55
CA LYS A 38 -2.83 3.57 -2.44
C LYS A 38 -1.89 2.47 -1.92
N THR A 39 -0.58 2.71 -1.87
CA THR A 39 0.37 1.62 -1.57
C THR A 39 1.35 1.93 -0.44
N HIS A 40 1.74 3.20 -0.23
CA HIS A 40 2.83 3.57 0.68
C HIS A 40 2.67 3.08 2.13
N PHE A 41 1.44 2.95 2.63
CA PHE A 41 1.16 2.52 4.01
C PHE A 41 1.54 1.06 4.27
N SER A 42 1.65 0.25 3.21
CA SER A 42 2.05 -1.16 3.30
C SER A 42 3.57 -1.37 3.27
N MET A 43 4.38 -0.32 3.05
CA MET A 43 5.84 -0.44 3.16
C MET A 43 6.27 -0.76 4.58
N ALA A 44 7.23 -1.67 4.75
CA ALA A 44 7.84 -1.94 6.03
C ALA A 44 8.59 -0.72 6.59
N GLN A 45 8.81 -0.73 7.91
CA GLN A 45 9.62 0.27 8.60
C GLN A 45 10.75 -0.46 9.37
N GLN A 46 12.00 -0.20 8.97
CA GLN A 46 13.18 -0.77 9.63
C GLN A 46 13.17 -2.31 9.71
N ASP A 47 12.59 -2.97 8.70
CA ASP A 47 12.66 -4.42 8.58
C ASP A 47 14.08 -4.85 8.16
N VAL A 48 14.55 -5.98 8.68
CA VAL A 48 15.84 -6.58 8.30
C VAL A 48 15.86 -6.98 6.83
N ARG A 49 14.71 -7.29 6.25
CA ARG A 49 14.50 -7.46 4.81
C ARG A 49 14.41 -6.08 4.16
N TYR A 50 15.56 -5.42 4.03
CA TYR A 50 15.67 -4.02 3.63
C TYR A 50 14.94 -3.67 2.33
N TYR A 51 14.74 -4.62 1.41
CA TYR A 51 13.98 -4.46 0.18
C TYR A 51 12.48 -4.22 0.41
N LEU A 52 11.95 -4.53 1.60
CA LEU A 52 10.57 -4.20 1.99
C LEU A 52 10.42 -2.78 2.55
N ASN A 53 11.53 -2.10 2.90
CA ASN A 53 11.53 -0.72 3.39
C ASN A 53 11.39 0.31 2.27
N GLY A 54 10.81 -0.08 1.15
CA GLY A 54 10.55 0.75 -0.01
C GLY A 54 9.35 0.27 -0.79
N MET A 55 9.06 1.02 -1.84
CA MET A 55 7.98 0.74 -2.78
C MET A 55 8.59 0.22 -4.08
N LEU A 56 8.12 -0.92 -4.54
CA LEU A 56 8.40 -1.39 -5.90
C LEU A 56 7.65 -0.49 -6.89
N LEU A 57 8.37 0.06 -7.85
CA LEU A 57 7.80 0.58 -9.09
C LEU A 57 8.16 -0.39 -10.21
N GLU A 58 7.15 -0.84 -10.92
CA GLU A 58 7.27 -1.78 -12.03
C GLU A 58 6.68 -1.17 -13.29
N THR A 59 7.42 -1.26 -14.39
CA THR A 59 6.99 -0.83 -15.71
C THR A 59 6.86 -2.02 -16.63
N GLY A 60 5.95 -1.96 -17.59
CA GLY A 60 5.81 -2.97 -18.64
C GLY A 60 4.60 -2.69 -19.50
N GLY A 61 4.77 -2.78 -20.83
CA GLY A 61 3.74 -2.42 -21.78
C GLY A 61 3.29 -0.98 -21.61
N LYS A 62 2.02 -0.72 -21.32
CA LYS A 62 1.48 0.62 -21.06
C LYS A 62 1.08 0.82 -19.60
N GLN A 63 1.75 0.13 -18.68
CA GLN A 63 1.39 0.19 -17.27
C GLN A 63 2.58 0.59 -16.39
N LEU A 64 2.27 1.41 -15.40
CA LEU A 64 3.10 1.66 -14.23
C LEU A 64 2.38 1.07 -13.02
N ARG A 65 3.08 0.24 -12.25
CA ARG A 65 2.56 -0.38 -11.02
C ARG A 65 3.37 0.05 -9.82
N ALA A 66 2.69 0.27 -8.72
CA ALA A 66 3.31 0.43 -7.42
C ALA A 66 2.90 -0.74 -6.52
N VAL A 67 3.86 -1.34 -5.84
CA VAL A 67 3.61 -2.45 -4.90
C VAL A 67 4.39 -2.20 -3.61
N ALA A 68 3.74 -2.41 -2.49
CA ALA A 68 4.37 -2.34 -1.18
C ALA A 68 3.87 -3.48 -0.28
N THR A 69 4.76 -4.03 0.55
CA THR A 69 4.43 -5.07 1.53
C THR A 69 5.39 -5.00 2.72
N ASP A 70 4.89 -5.36 3.89
CA ASP A 70 5.68 -5.59 5.11
C ASP A 70 5.77 -7.09 5.48
N GLY A 71 5.21 -7.96 4.63
CA GLY A 71 5.14 -9.40 4.85
C GLY A 71 3.89 -9.86 5.60
N HIS A 72 3.04 -8.93 6.08
CA HIS A 72 1.75 -9.21 6.72
C HIS A 72 0.56 -8.66 5.93
N ARG A 73 0.82 -7.69 5.10
CA ARG A 73 -0.13 -7.08 4.17
C ARG A 73 0.58 -6.68 2.88
N LEU A 74 -0.18 -6.49 1.84
CA LEU A 74 0.31 -6.02 0.56
C LEU A 74 -0.70 -5.04 -0.03
N ALA A 75 -0.19 -3.99 -0.65
CA ALA A 75 -0.97 -3.08 -1.49
C ALA A 75 -0.33 -3.01 -2.87
N LEU A 76 -1.14 -3.18 -3.90
CA LEU A 76 -0.79 -3.05 -5.30
C LEU A 76 -1.75 -2.06 -5.93
N CYS A 77 -1.24 -1.14 -6.73
CA CYS A 77 -2.07 -0.29 -7.58
C CYS A 77 -1.37 -0.09 -8.92
N LYS A 78 -2.14 -0.01 -10.00
CA LYS A 78 -1.66 0.18 -11.38
C LYS A 78 -2.32 1.41 -12.00
N ALA A 79 -1.60 2.04 -12.92
CA ALA A 79 -2.08 3.11 -13.75
C ALA A 79 -1.62 2.89 -15.18
N GLU A 80 -2.44 3.30 -16.15
CA GLU A 80 -2.03 3.35 -17.54
C GLU A 80 -1.13 4.56 -17.78
N VAL A 81 -0.20 4.41 -18.70
CA VAL A 81 0.75 5.45 -19.13
C VAL A 81 0.53 5.71 -20.61
N ASP A 82 0.38 6.97 -20.94
CA ASP A 82 0.26 7.41 -22.34
C ASP A 82 1.61 7.31 -23.07
N GLY A 83 1.56 7.07 -24.38
CA GLY A 83 2.74 7.05 -25.24
C GLY A 83 3.16 5.65 -25.68
N ASP A 84 4.47 5.47 -25.86
CA ASP A 84 5.07 4.21 -26.31
C ASP A 84 5.02 3.12 -25.22
N GLU A 85 5.16 1.87 -25.63
CA GLU A 85 5.29 0.75 -24.70
C GLU A 85 6.57 0.88 -23.87
N LEU A 86 6.42 0.68 -22.55
CA LEU A 86 7.52 0.71 -21.60
C LEU A 86 8.26 -0.63 -21.57
N GLU A 87 9.56 -0.57 -21.44
CA GLU A 87 10.36 -1.77 -21.15
C GLU A 87 10.02 -2.32 -19.75
N GLU A 88 10.09 -3.64 -19.60
CA GLU A 88 9.93 -4.27 -18.31
C GLU A 88 11.10 -3.91 -17.39
N GLN A 89 10.82 -3.19 -16.34
CA GLN A 89 11.80 -2.81 -15.34
C GLN A 89 11.16 -2.79 -13.94
N GLN A 90 11.93 -3.22 -12.96
CA GLN A 90 11.55 -3.19 -11.55
C GLN A 90 12.59 -2.41 -10.74
N VAL A 91 12.15 -1.43 -9.99
CA VAL A 91 13.01 -0.64 -9.09
C VAL A 91 12.35 -0.46 -7.73
N ILE A 92 13.14 -0.43 -6.66
CA ILE A 92 12.62 -0.24 -5.31
C ILE A 92 13.02 1.16 -4.82
N VAL A 93 12.02 2.03 -4.70
CA VAL A 93 12.19 3.40 -4.19
C VAL A 93 12.14 3.38 -2.67
N PRO A 94 13.16 3.90 -1.96
CA PRO A 94 13.17 3.91 -0.50
C PRO A 94 11.95 4.65 0.08
N ARG A 95 11.42 4.16 1.20
CA ARG A 95 10.27 4.77 1.90
C ARG A 95 10.42 6.28 2.07
N LYS A 96 11.60 6.77 2.49
CA LYS A 96 11.84 8.20 2.63
C LYS A 96 11.67 8.94 1.29
N GLY A 97 12.18 8.37 0.21
CA GLY A 97 12.03 8.93 -1.14
C GLY A 97 10.58 9.04 -1.57
N VAL A 98 9.78 7.98 -1.33
CA VAL A 98 8.33 7.99 -1.62
C VAL A 98 7.61 9.09 -0.86
N LEU A 99 7.82 9.19 0.46
CA LEU A 99 7.14 10.18 1.30
C LEU A 99 7.54 11.63 0.96
N GLU A 100 8.81 11.88 0.62
CA GLU A 100 9.24 13.22 0.19
C GLU A 100 8.68 13.56 -1.19
N LEU A 101 8.64 12.60 -2.12
CA LEU A 101 8.04 12.83 -3.42
C LEU A 101 6.54 13.16 -3.34
N GLN A 102 5.78 12.46 -2.51
CA GLN A 102 4.38 12.78 -2.24
C GLN A 102 4.18 14.22 -1.76
N ARG A 103 5.09 14.73 -0.93
CA ARG A 103 5.05 16.14 -0.44
C ARG A 103 5.37 17.17 -1.50
N LEU A 104 6.19 16.80 -2.49
CA LEU A 104 6.61 17.70 -3.57
C LEU A 104 5.58 17.79 -4.69
N MET A 105 4.75 16.77 -4.87
CA MET A 105 3.71 16.76 -5.92
C MET A 105 2.57 17.72 -5.58
N SER A 106 2.18 18.53 -6.56
CA SER A 106 1.03 19.44 -6.47
C SER A 106 -0.31 18.78 -6.87
N GLY A 107 -0.23 17.58 -7.47
CA GLY A 107 -1.37 16.85 -8.01
C GLY A 107 -1.80 17.29 -9.42
N THR A 108 -1.16 18.31 -10.00
CA THR A 108 -1.51 18.83 -11.33
C THR A 108 -0.30 18.82 -12.28
N GLY A 109 -0.58 18.60 -13.57
CA GLY A 109 0.45 18.55 -14.63
C GLY A 109 1.17 17.22 -14.70
N ASP A 110 2.10 17.13 -15.63
CA ASP A 110 2.89 15.93 -15.89
C ASP A 110 4.25 16.00 -15.21
N LEU A 111 4.82 14.83 -14.98
CA LEU A 111 6.18 14.67 -14.52
C LEU A 111 6.91 13.64 -15.38
N ASN A 112 8.22 13.73 -15.42
CA ASN A 112 9.08 12.78 -16.10
C ASN A 112 9.86 11.96 -15.08
N ILE A 113 9.77 10.65 -15.21
CA ILE A 113 10.52 9.67 -14.40
C ILE A 113 11.64 9.12 -15.26
N GLU A 114 12.88 9.30 -14.82
CA GLU A 114 14.07 8.69 -15.41
C GLU A 114 14.52 7.55 -14.50
N LEU A 115 14.48 6.33 -15.03
CA LEU A 115 14.95 5.13 -14.32
C LEU A 115 16.38 4.81 -14.76
N GLY A 116 17.32 4.94 -13.83
CA GLY A 116 18.69 4.52 -14.00
C GLY A 116 18.99 3.21 -13.27
N ALA A 117 20.22 2.71 -13.38
CA ALA A 117 20.62 1.45 -12.73
C ALA A 117 20.48 1.48 -11.20
N ASN A 118 20.85 2.61 -10.55
CA ASN A 118 20.92 2.73 -9.10
C ASN A 118 20.15 3.93 -8.55
N HIS A 119 19.53 4.73 -9.43
CA HIS A 119 18.84 5.96 -9.05
C HIS A 119 17.56 6.11 -9.84
N ILE A 120 16.58 6.75 -9.22
CA ILE A 120 15.41 7.32 -9.87
C ILE A 120 15.53 8.84 -9.83
N ARG A 121 15.24 9.50 -10.94
CA ARG A 121 15.11 10.94 -11.03
C ARG A 121 13.72 11.30 -11.51
N ILE A 122 13.11 12.26 -10.86
CA ILE A 122 11.78 12.75 -11.23
C ILE A 122 11.87 14.26 -11.39
N GLN A 123 11.42 14.74 -12.55
CA GLN A 123 11.36 16.15 -12.88
C GLN A 123 9.89 16.59 -12.85
N LEU A 124 9.57 17.54 -11.97
CA LEU A 124 8.23 18.11 -11.79
C LEU A 124 8.32 19.59 -11.46
N ASP A 125 7.53 20.43 -12.10
CA ASP A 125 7.34 21.86 -11.78
C ASP A 125 8.65 22.66 -11.47
N GLY A 126 9.71 22.40 -12.24
CA GLY A 126 11.01 23.01 -12.03
C GLY A 126 11.84 22.40 -10.88
N ILE A 127 11.31 21.40 -10.19
CA ILE A 127 12.00 20.64 -9.14
C ILE A 127 12.60 19.38 -9.77
N ARG A 128 13.85 19.10 -9.42
CA ARG A 128 14.51 17.82 -9.74
C ARG A 128 14.68 17.02 -8.46
N PHE A 129 13.87 15.98 -8.33
CA PHE A 129 14.00 15.01 -7.26
C PHE A 129 14.89 13.85 -7.71
N THR A 130 15.84 13.44 -6.88
CA THR A 130 16.68 12.27 -7.15
C THR A 130 16.80 11.43 -5.90
N SER A 131 16.58 10.13 -6.03
CA SER A 131 16.73 9.16 -4.95
C SER A 131 17.60 7.98 -5.41
N LYS A 132 18.46 7.49 -4.51
CA LYS A 132 19.11 6.21 -4.71
C LYS A 132 18.07 5.11 -4.53
N LEU A 133 18.13 4.08 -5.37
CA LEU A 133 17.26 2.90 -5.28
C LEU A 133 17.77 1.94 -4.19
N ILE A 134 16.88 1.14 -3.65
CA ILE A 134 17.25 0.02 -2.79
C ILE A 134 17.74 -1.11 -3.71
N ASP A 135 18.98 -1.55 -3.47
CA ASP A 135 19.55 -2.71 -4.16
C ASP A 135 18.93 -4.00 -3.59
N GLY A 136 18.46 -4.88 -4.46
CA GLY A 136 17.85 -6.14 -4.07
C GLY A 136 16.69 -6.53 -4.98
N ARG A 137 16.15 -7.73 -4.72
CA ARG A 137 15.01 -8.25 -5.46
C ARG A 137 13.76 -8.18 -4.57
N PHE A 138 12.72 -7.53 -5.09
CA PHE A 138 11.41 -7.53 -4.43
C PHE A 138 10.80 -8.94 -4.49
N PRO A 139 10.03 -9.38 -3.48
CA PRO A 139 9.39 -10.69 -3.49
C PRO A 139 8.45 -10.89 -4.69
N GLU A 140 8.25 -12.13 -5.11
CA GLU A 140 7.28 -12.48 -6.14
C GLU A 140 5.85 -12.33 -5.58
N TYR A 141 5.38 -11.10 -5.55
CA TYR A 141 4.14 -10.71 -4.89
C TYR A 141 2.88 -11.31 -5.52
N ASP A 142 2.91 -11.63 -6.81
CA ASP A 142 1.77 -12.25 -7.50
C ASP A 142 1.36 -13.59 -6.89
N ARG A 143 2.29 -14.28 -6.22
CA ARG A 143 2.02 -15.56 -5.57
C ARG A 143 1.25 -15.43 -4.26
N VAL A 144 1.28 -14.26 -3.64
CA VAL A 144 0.58 -14.02 -2.36
C VAL A 144 -0.78 -13.38 -2.56
N ILE A 145 -1.10 -12.91 -3.76
CA ILE A 145 -2.44 -12.41 -4.10
C ILE A 145 -3.35 -13.61 -4.26
N PRO A 146 -4.38 -13.76 -3.40
CA PRO A 146 -5.33 -14.86 -3.51
C PRO A 146 -6.01 -14.84 -4.88
N LYS A 147 -6.20 -16.03 -5.45
CA LYS A 147 -7.05 -16.19 -6.61
C LYS A 147 -8.52 -16.04 -6.17
N GLU A 148 -9.42 -15.91 -7.14
CA GLU A 148 -10.85 -15.77 -6.88
C GLU A 148 -11.35 -16.80 -5.86
N SER A 149 -12.15 -16.33 -4.92
CA SER A 149 -12.82 -17.14 -3.90
C SER A 149 -14.33 -17.04 -4.09
N SER A 150 -15.05 -18.12 -3.80
CA SER A 150 -16.52 -18.12 -3.73
C SER A 150 -17.05 -17.42 -2.48
N ASN A 151 -16.21 -17.22 -1.48
CA ASN A 151 -16.58 -16.59 -0.21
C ASN A 151 -16.29 -15.08 -0.31
N GLU A 152 -17.26 -14.37 -0.85
CA GLU A 152 -17.16 -12.93 -1.09
C GLU A 152 -18.18 -12.18 -0.25
N LEU A 153 -17.69 -11.24 0.55
CA LEU A 153 -18.45 -10.31 1.36
C LEU A 153 -18.44 -8.95 0.69
N LYS A 154 -19.62 -8.37 0.43
CA LYS A 154 -19.76 -7.00 -0.05
C LYS A 154 -20.44 -6.16 1.01
N ALA A 155 -19.87 -5.00 1.29
CA ALA A 155 -20.35 -4.07 2.33
C ALA A 155 -20.22 -2.61 1.89
N ASP A 156 -21.00 -1.73 2.53
CA ASP A 156 -20.70 -0.30 2.55
C ASP A 156 -19.36 -0.09 3.25
N ARG A 157 -18.42 0.52 2.54
CA ARG A 157 -17.06 0.75 3.01
C ARG A 157 -17.00 1.64 4.25
N GLY A 158 -17.84 2.69 4.29
CA GLY A 158 -17.89 3.63 5.40
C GLY A 158 -18.44 2.99 6.67
N GLU A 159 -19.54 2.26 6.57
CA GLU A 159 -20.15 1.53 7.68
C GLU A 159 -19.20 0.46 8.22
N PHE A 160 -18.59 -0.32 7.34
CA PHE A 160 -17.65 -1.36 7.74
C PHE A 160 -16.41 -0.78 8.44
N LYS A 161 -15.84 0.30 7.88
CA LYS A 161 -14.72 1.01 8.49
C LYS A 161 -15.06 1.56 9.88
N ASN A 162 -16.24 2.18 10.03
CA ASN A 162 -16.70 2.74 11.29
C ASN A 162 -16.93 1.64 12.35
N ALA A 163 -17.53 0.51 11.96
CA ALA A 163 -17.73 -0.64 12.84
C ALA A 163 -16.39 -1.21 13.32
N LEU A 164 -15.42 -1.41 12.41
CA LEU A 164 -14.07 -1.82 12.79
C LEU A 164 -13.40 -0.84 13.76
N GLN A 165 -13.53 0.46 13.53
CA GLN A 165 -12.95 1.49 14.42
C GLN A 165 -13.54 1.44 15.83
N ARG A 166 -14.87 1.26 15.96
CA ARG A 166 -15.53 1.14 17.26
C ARG A 166 -15.11 -0.13 17.99
N THR A 167 -15.18 -1.27 17.32
CA THR A 167 -14.80 -2.56 17.91
C THR A 167 -13.31 -2.58 18.29
N ALA A 168 -12.45 -1.94 17.51
CA ALA A 168 -11.01 -1.87 17.75
C ALA A 168 -10.61 -1.14 19.04
N ILE A 169 -11.51 -0.36 19.65
CA ILE A 169 -11.23 0.37 20.90
C ILE A 169 -10.81 -0.60 22.02
N LEU A 170 -11.46 -1.75 22.10
CA LEU A 170 -11.16 -2.78 23.10
C LEU A 170 -10.27 -3.91 22.56
N SER A 171 -9.63 -3.73 21.43
CA SER A 171 -8.62 -4.69 20.93
C SER A 171 -7.33 -4.61 21.74
N ASN A 172 -6.59 -5.72 21.81
CA ASN A 172 -5.26 -5.74 22.42
C ASN A 172 -4.36 -4.65 21.81
N GLU A 173 -3.76 -3.78 22.62
CA GLU A 173 -2.97 -2.63 22.17
C GLU A 173 -1.75 -3.01 21.31
N LYS A 174 -1.12 -4.15 21.61
CA LYS A 174 0.10 -4.61 20.94
C LYS A 174 -0.21 -5.31 19.61
N TYR A 175 -1.18 -6.19 19.60
CA TYR A 175 -1.46 -7.06 18.45
C TYR A 175 -2.58 -6.55 17.57
N ARG A 176 -3.44 -5.67 18.12
CA ARG A 176 -4.56 -5.05 17.39
C ARG A 176 -5.44 -6.08 16.69
N GLY A 177 -5.66 -7.24 17.36
CA GLY A 177 -6.45 -8.33 16.81
C GLY A 177 -7.94 -8.04 16.81
N ILE A 178 -8.60 -8.39 15.71
CA ILE A 178 -10.06 -8.39 15.56
C ILE A 178 -10.48 -9.70 14.91
N ARG A 179 -11.56 -10.29 15.38
CA ARG A 179 -12.17 -11.50 14.81
C ARG A 179 -13.39 -11.10 13.98
N LEU A 180 -13.47 -11.63 12.80
CA LEU A 180 -14.62 -11.56 11.92
C LEU A 180 -15.30 -12.92 11.89
N VAL A 181 -16.58 -12.98 12.26
CA VAL A 181 -17.43 -14.16 12.09
C VAL A 181 -18.41 -13.84 10.96
N ILE A 182 -18.14 -14.38 9.79
CA ILE A 182 -18.87 -14.10 8.54
C ILE A 182 -19.90 -15.21 8.33
N ARG A 183 -21.15 -14.83 8.16
CA ARG A 183 -22.29 -15.73 7.93
C ARG A 183 -23.23 -15.14 6.90
N ASP A 184 -24.13 -15.95 6.40
CA ASP A 184 -25.18 -15.52 5.46
C ASP A 184 -26.03 -14.35 6.02
N SER A 185 -26.17 -14.25 7.35
CA SER A 185 -26.92 -13.17 8.02
C SER A 185 -26.16 -11.87 8.20
N GLY A 186 -24.84 -11.84 7.98
CA GLY A 186 -24.00 -10.67 8.24
C GLY A 186 -22.60 -11.00 8.75
N VAL A 187 -21.88 -10.01 9.20
CA VAL A 187 -20.58 -10.17 9.84
C VAL A 187 -20.64 -9.67 11.29
N LEU A 188 -20.18 -10.51 12.22
CA LEU A 188 -19.96 -10.14 13.62
C LEU A 188 -18.48 -9.82 13.80
N LEU A 189 -18.19 -8.61 14.26
CA LEU A 189 -16.86 -8.12 14.61
C LEU A 189 -16.67 -8.29 16.11
N GLN A 190 -15.58 -8.92 16.52
CA GLN A 190 -15.28 -9.14 17.95
C GLN A 190 -13.83 -8.73 18.25
N ALA A 191 -13.66 -8.02 19.35
CA ALA A 191 -12.33 -7.71 19.90
C ALA A 191 -12.34 -7.92 21.40
N HIS A 192 -11.21 -8.31 21.95
CA HIS A 192 -10.99 -8.43 23.39
C HIS A 192 -9.57 -8.01 23.75
N ASN A 193 -9.38 -7.60 25.00
CA ASN A 193 -8.10 -7.22 25.54
C ASN A 193 -7.71 -8.13 26.74
N PRO A 194 -6.46 -8.06 27.23
CA PRO A 194 -6.01 -8.83 28.39
C PRO A 194 -6.75 -8.49 29.68
N GLU A 195 -7.37 -7.33 29.77
CA GLU A 195 -8.17 -6.86 30.91
C GLU A 195 -9.56 -7.48 30.98
N GLN A 196 -9.87 -8.39 30.00
CA GLN A 196 -11.16 -9.09 29.87
C GLN A 196 -12.31 -8.15 29.46
N GLU A 197 -12.00 -7.05 28.81
CA GLU A 197 -13.00 -6.22 28.16
C GLU A 197 -13.25 -6.73 26.75
N GLU A 198 -14.51 -6.68 26.31
CA GLU A 198 -14.96 -7.20 25.03
C GLU A 198 -15.79 -6.15 24.28
N ALA A 199 -15.62 -6.10 22.97
CA ALA A 199 -16.48 -5.34 22.08
C ALA A 199 -16.99 -6.27 20.98
N GLU A 200 -18.30 -6.19 20.74
CA GLU A 200 -18.95 -6.89 19.64
C GLU A 200 -19.82 -5.92 18.85
N GLU A 201 -19.79 -6.06 17.54
CA GLU A 201 -20.64 -5.29 16.66
C GLU A 201 -21.06 -6.15 15.46
N GLU A 202 -22.35 -6.16 15.17
CA GLU A 202 -22.93 -6.88 14.03
C GLU A 202 -23.24 -5.90 12.91
N LEU A 203 -22.83 -6.25 11.69
CA LEU A 203 -23.04 -5.44 10.49
C LEU A 203 -23.72 -6.29 9.42
N ALA A 204 -24.78 -5.74 8.84
CA ALA A 204 -25.43 -6.33 7.69
C ALA A 204 -24.53 -6.18 6.45
N VAL A 205 -24.30 -7.28 5.74
CA VAL A 205 -23.47 -7.33 4.54
C VAL A 205 -24.12 -8.27 3.52
N GLU A 206 -23.79 -8.10 2.25
CA GLU A 206 -24.11 -9.10 1.24
C GLU A 206 -23.01 -10.17 1.27
N TYR A 207 -23.36 -11.38 1.60
CA TYR A 207 -22.43 -12.51 1.64
C TYR A 207 -23.06 -13.74 1.03
N SER A 208 -22.26 -14.42 0.22
CA SER A 208 -22.59 -15.74 -0.30
C SER A 208 -21.38 -16.64 -0.15
N GLY A 209 -21.45 -17.63 0.70
CA GLY A 209 -20.33 -18.52 0.97
C GLY A 209 -20.54 -19.36 2.21
N GLU A 210 -19.49 -20.04 2.63
CA GLU A 210 -19.48 -20.82 3.86
C GLU A 210 -19.27 -19.94 5.09
N ASP A 211 -19.76 -20.35 6.25
CA ASP A 211 -19.48 -19.68 7.50
C ASP A 211 -17.97 -19.68 7.77
N ILE A 212 -17.39 -18.49 7.96
CA ILE A 212 -15.95 -18.33 8.18
C ILE A 212 -15.71 -17.52 9.46
N GLU A 213 -14.81 -18.02 10.29
CA GLU A 213 -14.28 -17.29 11.43
C GLU A 213 -12.77 -17.04 11.20
N ILE A 214 -12.36 -15.76 11.18
CA ILE A 214 -11.00 -15.38 10.81
C ILE A 214 -10.55 -14.13 11.60
N GLY A 215 -9.28 -14.14 12.02
CA GLY A 215 -8.68 -13.03 12.74
C GLY A 215 -7.78 -12.17 11.85
N PHE A 216 -7.76 -10.87 12.12
CA PHE A 216 -6.89 -9.92 11.44
C PHE A 216 -6.33 -8.86 12.39
N ASN A 217 -5.24 -8.21 11.98
CA ASN A 217 -4.86 -6.94 12.57
C ASN A 217 -5.82 -5.86 12.03
N VAL A 218 -6.57 -5.22 12.93
CA VAL A 218 -7.59 -4.24 12.56
C VAL A 218 -7.00 -3.03 11.83
N ASN A 219 -5.78 -2.61 12.16
CA ASN A 219 -5.14 -1.47 11.51
C ASN A 219 -4.87 -1.78 10.02
N TYR A 220 -4.52 -3.03 9.69
CA TYR A 220 -4.30 -3.42 8.29
C TYR A 220 -5.58 -3.39 7.47
N LEU A 221 -6.70 -3.82 8.07
CA LEU A 221 -8.02 -3.69 7.45
C LEU A 221 -8.41 -2.22 7.27
N LEU A 222 -8.22 -1.40 8.31
CA LEU A 222 -8.55 0.03 8.28
C LEU A 222 -7.74 0.81 7.23
N ASP A 223 -6.45 0.49 7.09
CA ASP A 223 -5.59 1.11 6.08
C ASP A 223 -6.04 0.72 4.66
N ALA A 224 -6.32 -0.58 4.43
CA ALA A 224 -6.84 -1.06 3.14
C ALA A 224 -8.19 -0.41 2.79
N LEU A 225 -9.15 -0.40 3.74
CA LEU A 225 -10.45 0.25 3.56
C LEU A 225 -10.33 1.77 3.35
N GLY A 226 -9.32 2.40 3.96
CA GLY A 226 -9.02 3.81 3.72
C GLY A 226 -8.48 4.09 2.32
N ALA A 227 -7.87 3.09 1.70
CA ALA A 227 -7.31 3.19 0.36
C ALA A 227 -8.29 2.79 -0.76
N VAL A 228 -9.30 1.97 -0.48
CA VAL A 228 -10.38 1.65 -1.44
C VAL A 228 -11.14 2.94 -1.79
N GLU A 229 -11.45 3.10 -3.06
CA GLU A 229 -12.28 4.20 -3.59
C GLU A 229 -13.75 3.78 -3.68
N GLY A 230 -14.65 4.76 -3.74
CA GLY A 230 -16.09 4.50 -3.81
C GLY A 230 -16.74 4.18 -2.46
N ASP A 231 -18.00 3.82 -2.52
CA ASP A 231 -18.83 3.58 -1.32
C ASP A 231 -18.85 2.11 -0.93
N ASP A 232 -18.66 1.19 -1.86
CA ASP A 232 -18.68 -0.25 -1.65
C ASP A 232 -17.28 -0.84 -1.59
N VAL A 233 -17.13 -1.92 -0.84
CA VAL A 233 -15.93 -2.75 -0.76
C VAL A 233 -16.27 -4.23 -0.84
N THR A 234 -15.41 -4.99 -1.49
CA THR A 234 -15.47 -6.46 -1.52
C THR A 234 -14.31 -7.05 -0.74
N LEU A 235 -14.59 -7.97 0.16
CA LEU A 235 -13.63 -8.80 0.87
C LEU A 235 -13.81 -10.25 0.43
N SER A 236 -12.76 -10.85 -0.11
CA SER A 236 -12.77 -12.26 -0.53
C SER A 236 -11.82 -13.06 0.34
N VAL A 237 -12.32 -14.15 0.94
CA VAL A 237 -11.57 -15.02 1.85
C VAL A 237 -11.83 -16.47 1.45
N GLN A 238 -10.78 -17.26 1.26
CA GLN A 238 -10.95 -18.65 0.86
C GLN A 238 -11.33 -19.55 2.07
N ASP A 239 -10.63 -19.37 3.18
CA ASP A 239 -10.84 -20.09 4.44
C ASP A 239 -10.25 -19.29 5.62
N SER A 240 -10.35 -19.82 6.84
CA SER A 240 -9.88 -19.19 8.07
C SER A 240 -8.36 -18.97 8.17
N ASN A 241 -7.57 -19.56 7.27
CA ASN A 241 -6.10 -19.45 7.24
C ASN A 241 -5.57 -18.76 5.99
N SER A 242 -6.43 -18.40 5.07
CA SER A 242 -6.08 -17.75 3.81
C SER A 242 -6.09 -16.22 3.94
N SER A 243 -5.27 -15.55 3.15
CA SER A 243 -5.25 -14.09 3.10
C SER A 243 -6.57 -13.54 2.59
N CYS A 244 -6.99 -12.40 3.14
CA CYS A 244 -8.13 -11.64 2.68
C CYS A 244 -7.72 -10.75 1.53
N LEU A 245 -8.45 -10.81 0.43
CA LEU A 245 -8.34 -9.94 -0.72
C LEU A 245 -9.39 -8.84 -0.60
N ILE A 246 -8.96 -7.58 -0.66
CA ILE A 246 -9.84 -6.41 -0.52
C ILE A 246 -9.75 -5.58 -1.79
N ARG A 247 -10.91 -5.25 -2.37
CA ARG A 247 -11.02 -4.50 -3.63
C ARG A 247 -12.23 -3.57 -3.64
N GLN A 248 -12.20 -2.62 -4.55
CA GLN A 248 -13.39 -1.89 -4.97
C GLN A 248 -14.16 -2.75 -5.99
N PRO A 249 -15.47 -2.96 -5.83
CA PRO A 249 -16.28 -3.67 -6.83
C PRO A 249 -16.15 -3.03 -8.22
N GLY A 250 -15.86 -3.85 -9.23
CA GLY A 250 -15.75 -3.40 -10.62
C GLY A 250 -14.51 -2.57 -10.97
N ASN A 251 -13.54 -2.48 -10.05
CA ASN A 251 -12.27 -1.81 -10.32
C ASN A 251 -11.10 -2.68 -9.83
N ASP A 252 -10.31 -3.17 -10.76
CA ASP A 252 -9.14 -4.03 -10.52
C ASP A 252 -7.81 -3.27 -10.54
N ASP A 253 -7.83 -1.94 -10.54
CA ASP A 253 -6.61 -1.15 -10.56
C ASP A 253 -5.83 -1.25 -9.27
N CYS A 254 -6.52 -1.27 -8.15
CA CYS A 254 -5.90 -1.41 -6.84
C CYS A 254 -6.38 -2.67 -6.13
N THR A 255 -5.44 -3.38 -5.53
CA THR A 255 -5.66 -4.64 -4.82
C THR A 255 -4.93 -4.60 -3.49
N PHE A 256 -5.64 -4.98 -2.42
CA PHE A 256 -5.09 -5.03 -1.08
C PHE A 256 -5.21 -6.45 -0.54
N VAL A 257 -4.16 -6.92 0.10
CA VAL A 257 -4.11 -8.25 0.72
C VAL A 257 -3.75 -8.09 2.19
N VAL A 258 -4.51 -8.73 3.07
CA VAL A 258 -4.23 -8.77 4.51
C VAL A 258 -4.11 -10.22 4.94
N MET A 259 -2.98 -10.58 5.54
CA MET A 259 -2.78 -11.92 6.07
C MET A 259 -3.56 -12.13 7.35
N PRO A 260 -4.15 -13.33 7.56
CA PRO A 260 -4.82 -13.66 8.81
C PRO A 260 -3.84 -13.74 9.97
N MET A 261 -4.36 -13.53 11.17
CA MET A 261 -3.63 -13.77 12.41
C MET A 261 -4.41 -14.74 13.30
N ARG A 262 -3.68 -15.53 14.08
CA ARG A 262 -4.28 -16.38 15.11
C ARG A 262 -4.60 -15.53 16.32
N LEU A 263 -5.84 -15.58 16.77
CA LEU A 263 -6.38 -14.89 17.93
C LEU A 263 -6.59 -15.87 19.06
#